data_27a7c003fa2cd2091c220676eeaba96e
#
_entry.id   27a7c003fa2cd2091c220676eeaba96e
#
_cell.length_a   1.000
_cell.length_b   1.000
_cell.length_c   1.000
_cell.angle_alpha   90.00
_cell.angle_beta   90.00
_cell.angle_gamma   90.00
#
_symmetry.space_group_name_H-M   'P 1'
#
loop_
_entity.id
_entity.type
_entity.pdbx_description
1 polymer ?
#
loop_
_entity_poly.entity_id
_entity_poly.type
_entity_poly.pdbx_seq_one_letter_code
_entity_poly.pdbx_strand_id
1 'polypeptide(L)'
;MFVTYEDLKANPEETVRKIAEFLGCKTKVEEIVKECSFEKLRSTSKERGEGVHWSGNKYDMFFRKGVVGDWKNYLTQEMMKELEDIADLKWRGTGLDLNIFYRTASQ
;
A
#
# COMPACT_ATOMS: atom_id res chain seq x y z
N MET A 1 1.39 12.29 -9.65
CA MET A 1 1.10 12.12 -8.21
C MET A 1 1.76 10.85 -7.71
N PHE A 2 2.34 10.88 -6.52
CA PHE A 2 2.92 9.71 -5.85
C PHE A 2 2.23 9.52 -4.50
N VAL A 3 1.87 8.30 -4.16
CA VAL A 3 1.19 7.93 -2.90
C VAL A 3 1.89 6.72 -2.33
N THR A 4 2.22 6.76 -1.04
CA THR A 4 2.79 5.60 -0.34
C THR A 4 1.69 4.72 0.26
N TYR A 5 1.99 3.46 0.45
CA TYR A 5 1.12 2.55 1.18
C TYR A 5 0.92 3.01 2.62
N GLU A 6 1.98 3.52 3.22
CA GLU A 6 2.02 4.03 4.57
C GLU A 6 1.06 5.21 4.77
N ASP A 7 1.10 6.20 3.86
CA ASP A 7 0.18 7.35 3.88
C ASP A 7 -1.27 6.91 3.72
N LEU A 8 -1.52 5.96 2.80
CA LEU A 8 -2.87 5.43 2.60
C LEU A 8 -3.38 4.69 3.83
N LYS A 9 -2.51 3.98 4.55
CA LYS A 9 -2.88 3.29 5.80
C LYS A 9 -3.06 4.24 6.97
N ALA A 10 -2.25 5.27 7.09
CA ALA A 10 -2.29 6.23 8.19
C ALA A 10 -3.49 7.20 8.07
N ASN A 11 -3.75 7.70 6.86
CA ASN A 11 -4.76 8.72 6.58
C ASN A 11 -5.56 8.39 5.31
N PRO A 12 -6.38 7.32 5.33
CA PRO A 12 -7.04 6.81 4.12
C PRO A 12 -7.97 7.84 3.48
N GLU A 13 -8.80 8.55 4.26
CA GLU A 13 -9.73 9.52 3.71
C GLU A 13 -9.03 10.72 3.06
N GLU A 14 -8.01 11.27 3.70
CA GLU A 14 -7.24 12.38 3.14
C GLU A 14 -6.51 11.95 1.87
N THR A 15 -5.90 10.76 1.89
CA THR A 15 -5.16 10.24 0.75
C THR A 15 -6.09 9.95 -0.43
N VAL A 16 -7.25 9.33 -0.21
CA VAL A 16 -8.26 9.09 -1.25
C VAL A 16 -8.82 10.41 -1.79
N ARG A 17 -9.01 11.44 -0.95
CA ARG A 17 -9.45 12.77 -1.40
C ARG A 17 -8.41 13.38 -2.35
N LYS A 18 -7.14 13.35 -2.01
CA LYS A 18 -6.05 13.85 -2.87
C LYS A 18 -5.98 13.09 -4.21
N ILE A 19 -6.22 11.77 -4.20
CA ILE A 19 -6.29 10.97 -5.42
C ILE A 19 -7.47 11.42 -6.29
N ALA A 20 -8.65 11.58 -5.69
CA ALA A 20 -9.85 12.02 -6.40
C ALA A 20 -9.67 13.42 -7.02
N GLU A 21 -9.08 14.36 -6.29
CA GLU A 21 -8.74 15.69 -6.78
C GLU A 21 -7.76 15.62 -7.96
N PHE A 22 -6.72 14.82 -7.85
CA PHE A 22 -5.74 14.61 -8.93
C PHE A 22 -6.37 14.06 -10.20
N LEU A 23 -7.35 13.16 -10.06
CA LEU A 23 -8.10 12.58 -11.18
C LEU A 23 -9.24 13.47 -11.69
N GLY A 24 -9.55 14.57 -11.00
CA GLY A 24 -10.70 15.43 -11.32
C GLY A 24 -12.06 14.76 -11.03
N CYS A 25 -12.09 13.76 -10.16
CA CYS A 25 -13.29 13.00 -9.84
C CYS A 25 -14.01 13.59 -8.62
N LYS A 26 -15.33 13.78 -8.73
CA LYS A 26 -16.19 14.00 -7.57
C LYS A 26 -16.66 12.64 -7.04
N THR A 27 -16.33 12.33 -5.79
CA THR A 27 -16.67 11.04 -5.20
C THR A 27 -16.95 11.15 -3.70
N LYS A 28 -17.62 10.15 -3.17
CA LYS A 28 -17.87 9.99 -1.73
C LYS A 28 -16.69 9.23 -1.12
N VAL A 29 -15.73 9.97 -0.60
CA VAL A 29 -14.48 9.44 -0.09
C VAL A 29 -14.70 8.39 1.00
N GLU A 30 -15.61 8.66 1.94
CA GLU A 30 -15.90 7.80 3.08
C GLU A 30 -16.44 6.44 2.63
N GLU A 31 -17.31 6.41 1.59
CA GLU A 31 -17.83 5.17 1.02
C GLU A 31 -16.70 4.36 0.36
N ILE A 32 -15.81 5.01 -0.40
CA ILE A 32 -14.67 4.33 -1.03
C ILE A 32 -13.74 3.74 0.03
N VAL A 33 -13.37 4.51 1.05
CA VAL A 33 -12.49 4.03 2.12
C VAL A 33 -13.09 2.82 2.83
N LYS A 34 -14.39 2.86 3.11
CA LYS A 34 -15.10 1.75 3.75
C LYS A 34 -15.13 0.49 2.87
N GLU A 35 -15.53 0.62 1.60
CA GLU A 35 -15.65 -0.52 0.69
C GLU A 35 -14.30 -1.08 0.25
N CYS A 36 -13.23 -0.26 0.24
CA CYS A 36 -11.88 -0.66 -0.08
C CYS A 36 -11.03 -1.00 1.17
N SER A 37 -11.63 -1.07 2.36
CA SER A 37 -10.91 -1.48 3.57
C SER A 37 -10.37 -2.91 3.42
N PHE A 38 -9.24 -3.19 4.09
CA PHE A 38 -8.61 -4.51 4.05
C PHE A 38 -9.57 -5.61 4.50
N GLU A 39 -10.33 -5.37 5.57
CA GLU A 39 -11.30 -6.31 6.14
C GLU A 39 -12.44 -6.60 5.16
N LYS A 40 -12.98 -5.54 4.53
CA LYS A 40 -14.05 -5.68 3.56
C LYS A 40 -13.61 -6.43 2.31
N LEU A 41 -12.47 -6.07 1.76
CA LEU A 41 -11.93 -6.75 0.57
C LEU A 41 -11.55 -8.21 0.87
N ARG A 42 -11.01 -8.48 2.05
CA ARG A 42 -10.68 -9.84 2.49
C ARG A 42 -11.93 -10.69 2.67
N SER A 43 -13.01 -10.15 3.26
CA SER A 43 -14.28 -10.88 3.40
C SER A 43 -14.91 -11.19 2.04
N THR A 44 -14.97 -10.21 1.14
CA THR A 44 -15.47 -10.38 -0.23
C THR A 44 -14.63 -11.40 -1.02
N SER A 45 -13.31 -11.41 -0.80
CA SER A 45 -12.42 -12.41 -1.41
C SER A 45 -12.77 -13.84 -0.95
N LYS A 46 -13.09 -14.04 0.33
CA LYS A 46 -13.52 -15.33 0.86
C LYS A 46 -14.90 -15.75 0.35
N GLU A 47 -15.83 -14.79 0.21
CA GLU A 47 -17.18 -15.03 -0.33
C GLU A 47 -17.16 -15.46 -1.80
N ARG A 48 -16.17 -15.02 -2.57
CA ARG A 48 -15.95 -15.46 -3.97
C ARG A 48 -15.50 -16.92 -4.09
N GLY A 49 -15.24 -17.58 -2.94
CA GLY A 49 -14.92 -18.98 -2.84
C GLY A 49 -13.53 -19.32 -3.39
N GLU A 50 -13.36 -20.56 -3.85
CA GLU A 50 -12.11 -21.08 -4.40
C GLU A 50 -11.75 -20.52 -5.79
N GLY A 51 -12.32 -19.38 -6.16
CA GLY A 51 -12.02 -18.72 -7.42
C GLY A 51 -10.55 -18.38 -7.54
N VAL A 52 -10.00 -18.65 -8.72
CA VAL A 52 -8.61 -18.34 -9.04
C VAL A 52 -8.57 -17.03 -9.80
N HIS A 53 -7.73 -16.11 -9.35
CA HIS A 53 -7.44 -14.88 -10.07
C HIS A 53 -6.83 -15.21 -11.46
N TRP A 54 -6.96 -14.32 -12.43
CA TRP A 54 -6.39 -14.50 -13.78
C TRP A 54 -4.88 -14.83 -13.76
N SER A 55 -4.16 -14.47 -12.68
CA SER A 55 -2.74 -14.83 -12.47
C SER A 55 -2.52 -16.29 -12.03
N GLY A 56 -3.59 -17.10 -11.85
CA GLY A 56 -3.51 -18.47 -11.35
C GLY A 56 -3.42 -18.62 -9.82
N ASN A 57 -3.42 -17.50 -9.08
CA ASN A 57 -3.36 -17.52 -7.62
C ASN A 57 -4.76 -17.44 -7.00
N LYS A 58 -4.94 -18.02 -5.81
CA LYS A 58 -6.17 -17.86 -5.04
C LYS A 58 -6.33 -16.41 -4.59
N TYR A 59 -7.57 -15.90 -4.56
CA TYR A 59 -7.86 -14.52 -4.17
C TYR A 59 -7.38 -14.18 -2.76
N ASP A 60 -7.43 -15.09 -1.81
CA ASP A 60 -7.02 -14.89 -0.42
C ASP A 60 -5.51 -14.68 -0.26
N MET A 61 -4.68 -15.12 -1.22
CA MET A 61 -3.22 -14.91 -1.21
C MET A 61 -2.84 -13.42 -1.26
N PHE A 62 -3.72 -12.55 -1.79
CA PHE A 62 -3.48 -11.11 -1.84
C PHE A 62 -3.69 -10.41 -0.48
N PHE A 63 -4.31 -11.10 0.48
CA PHE A 63 -4.66 -10.53 1.79
C PHE A 63 -3.86 -11.15 2.92
N ARG A 64 -2.55 -10.88 2.96
CA ARG A 64 -1.66 -11.46 3.99
C ARG A 64 -1.92 -10.83 5.36
N LYS A 65 -1.39 -9.68 5.66
CA LYS A 65 -1.53 -8.98 6.95
C LYS A 65 -2.11 -7.58 6.83
N GLY A 66 -1.76 -6.85 5.78
CA GLY A 66 -2.24 -5.48 5.54
C GLY A 66 -1.76 -4.47 6.58
N VAL A 67 -0.56 -4.66 7.14
CA VAL A 67 0.03 -3.78 8.15
C VAL A 67 1.32 -3.15 7.65
N VAL A 68 1.58 -1.91 8.09
CA VAL A 68 2.82 -1.19 7.80
C VAL A 68 3.98 -1.80 8.58
N GLY A 69 5.15 -1.87 7.97
CA GLY A 69 6.38 -2.30 8.64
C GLY A 69 6.56 -3.81 8.77
N ASP A 70 5.68 -4.64 8.23
CA ASP A 70 5.81 -6.11 8.31
C ASP A 70 7.07 -6.66 7.61
N TRP A 71 7.68 -5.88 6.72
CA TRP A 71 8.96 -6.20 6.09
C TRP A 71 10.08 -6.47 7.11
N LYS A 72 10.03 -5.84 8.30
CA LYS A 72 11.01 -6.03 9.40
C LYS A 72 11.08 -7.48 9.88
N ASN A 73 10.04 -8.27 9.63
CA ASN A 73 10.00 -9.69 9.98
C ASN A 73 10.67 -10.61 8.95
N TYR A 74 11.05 -10.07 7.79
CA TYR A 74 11.54 -10.85 6.65
C TYR A 74 12.89 -10.37 6.11
N LEU A 75 13.15 -9.07 6.17
CA LEU A 75 14.36 -8.48 5.63
C LEU A 75 15.41 -8.28 6.73
N THR A 76 16.64 -8.72 6.45
CA THR A 76 17.79 -8.42 7.30
C THR A 76 18.26 -6.97 7.09
N GLN A 77 19.13 -6.49 8.00
CA GLN A 77 19.71 -5.15 7.83
C GLN A 77 20.56 -5.03 6.56
N GLU A 78 21.27 -6.11 6.19
CA GLU A 78 22.05 -6.14 4.95
C GLU A 78 21.15 -6.00 3.72
N MET A 79 20.04 -6.78 3.66
CA MET A 79 19.06 -6.70 2.58
C MET A 79 18.45 -5.31 2.48
N MET A 80 18.14 -4.69 3.62
CA MET A 80 17.60 -3.33 3.65
C MET A 80 18.61 -2.33 3.09
N LYS A 81 19.89 -2.44 3.47
CA LYS A 81 20.94 -1.57 2.95
C LYS A 81 21.11 -1.72 1.44
N GLU A 82 21.08 -2.93 0.91
CA GLU A 82 21.13 -3.16 -0.53
C GLU A 82 19.95 -2.51 -1.26
N LEU A 83 18.73 -2.62 -0.71
CA LEU A 83 17.54 -1.97 -1.27
C LEU A 83 17.64 -0.44 -1.23
N GLU A 84 18.17 0.12 -0.15
CA GLU A 84 18.43 1.56 -0.03
C GLU A 84 19.43 2.04 -1.07
N ASP A 85 20.54 1.34 -1.24
CA ASP A 85 21.57 1.68 -2.23
C ASP A 85 21.01 1.66 -3.66
N ILE A 86 20.19 0.64 -3.99
CA ILE A 86 19.51 0.54 -5.29
C ILE A 86 18.49 1.67 -5.48
N ALA A 87 17.69 1.97 -4.46
CA ALA A 87 16.67 3.00 -4.54
C ALA A 87 17.31 4.39 -4.68
N ASP A 88 18.36 4.69 -3.93
CA ASP A 88 19.13 5.94 -4.06
C ASP A 88 19.67 6.13 -5.48
N LEU A 89 20.20 5.06 -6.05
CA LEU A 89 20.70 5.08 -7.43
C LEU A 89 19.57 5.35 -8.44
N LYS A 90 18.44 4.67 -8.30
CA LYS A 90 17.31 4.73 -9.24
C LYS A 90 16.48 6.01 -9.11
N TRP A 91 16.36 6.56 -7.91
CA TRP A 91 15.51 7.72 -7.64
C TRP A 91 16.26 9.05 -7.59
N ARG A 92 17.57 9.01 -7.80
CA ARG A 92 18.40 10.21 -7.86
C ARG A 92 17.86 11.20 -8.90
N GLY A 93 17.56 12.41 -8.44
CA GLY A 93 17.01 13.49 -9.28
C GLY A 93 15.50 13.43 -9.54
N THR A 94 14.77 12.45 -8.97
CA THR A 94 13.30 12.37 -9.10
C THR A 94 12.55 13.18 -8.05
N GLY A 95 13.22 13.61 -6.98
CA GLY A 95 12.58 14.23 -5.81
C GLY A 95 11.93 13.23 -4.85
N LEU A 96 12.03 11.92 -5.11
CA LEU A 96 11.60 10.89 -4.17
C LEU A 96 12.69 10.65 -3.12
N ASP A 97 12.28 10.60 -1.86
CA ASP A 97 13.16 10.35 -0.72
C ASP A 97 12.76 9.05 -0.03
N LEU A 98 13.71 8.14 0.17
CA LEU A 98 13.52 6.88 0.90
C LEU A 98 13.02 7.08 2.33
N ASN A 99 13.36 8.20 2.96
CA ASN A 99 12.86 8.54 4.29
C ASN A 99 11.32 8.60 4.36
N ILE A 100 10.64 8.74 3.23
CA ILE A 100 9.17 8.64 3.14
C ILE A 100 8.69 7.29 3.69
N PHE A 101 9.41 6.20 3.40
CA PHE A 101 9.03 4.85 3.82
C PHE A 101 9.35 4.56 5.30
N TYR A 102 10.30 5.28 5.89
CA TYR A 102 10.71 5.07 7.27
C TYR A 102 9.98 5.97 8.28
N ARG A 103 9.49 7.14 7.84
CA ARG A 103 8.81 8.11 8.72
C ARG A 103 7.54 7.57 9.37
N THR A 104 6.85 6.67 8.69
CA THR A 104 5.60 6.08 9.17
C THR A 104 5.79 4.79 9.97
N ALA A 105 6.99 4.23 9.98
CA ALA A 105 7.31 3.04 10.78
C ALA A 105 7.66 3.33 12.25
N SER A 106 7.64 4.62 12.64
CA SER A 106 8.04 5.09 13.98
C SER A 106 6.87 5.62 14.81
N GLN A 107 5.62 5.45 14.34
CA GLN A 107 4.40 5.78 15.11
C GLN A 107 3.68 4.51 15.54
#